data_a54a647d23a336da09f85529a5b4e342
#
_entry.id   a54a647d23a336da09f85529a5b4e342
#
_cell.length_a   1.000
_cell.length_b   1.000
_cell.length_c   1.000
_cell.angle_alpha   90.00
_cell.angle_beta   90.00
_cell.angle_gamma   90.00
#
_symmetry.space_group_name_H-M   'P 1'
#
loop_
_entity.id
_entity.type
_entity.pdbx_description
1 polymer ?
#
loop_
_entity_poly.entity_id
_entity_poly.type
_entity_poly.pdbx_seq_one_letter_code
_entity_poly.pdbx_strand_id
1 'polypeptide(L)'
;MSLSGISSGHAADWPRQVTDSRGTHTLEQKPQRIVSTSVTLTGSLLAIDAPVIASGATTPNNRIGDAQGFLRQWSEVAKERKLSRLYIGEPSAEAVAAQMPDLILISATGGDSALALYDQLSTIAPTLIINYDDKSWQSLLTQLGEITGQEQQAAARIAEFDKQLQAVKQRITLPPQPVSALVYTAAAHSANLWTPESAQGKLMEQLGFTLATLPANLHTSQSQGKRHDIIQLGGENLAAGLNGEALFLFAGDSKDADAIYANPLLAHLPAVQNKRVYALGTETFRLDYYSAMLLLQRLSALF
;
A
#
# COMPACT_ATOMS: atom_id res chain seq x y z
N MET A 1 27.34 42.34 -20.93
CA MET A 1 26.26 41.94 -20.04
C MET A 1 25.66 40.64 -20.60
N SER A 2 26.06 39.53 -20.02
CA SER A 2 25.62 38.19 -20.46
C SER A 2 24.46 37.76 -19.55
N LEU A 3 23.28 37.65 -20.12
CA LEU A 3 22.12 37.12 -19.44
C LEU A 3 22.19 35.57 -19.47
N SER A 4 22.57 34.99 -18.35
CA SER A 4 22.47 33.55 -18.14
C SER A 4 21.00 33.16 -18.00
N GLY A 5 20.45 32.57 -19.05
CA GLY A 5 19.13 31.99 -19.01
C GLY A 5 19.09 30.79 -18.03
N ILE A 6 18.31 30.91 -16.98
CA ILE A 6 17.97 29.80 -16.09
C ILE A 6 17.06 28.89 -16.90
N SER A 7 17.58 27.75 -17.34
CA SER A 7 16.80 26.67 -17.90
C SER A 7 15.98 26.08 -16.76
N SER A 8 14.73 26.48 -16.63
CA SER A 8 13.77 25.74 -15.83
C SER A 8 13.54 24.40 -16.51
N GLY A 9 13.99 23.32 -15.88
CA GLY A 9 13.72 21.97 -16.33
C GLY A 9 12.21 21.74 -16.37
N HIS A 10 11.63 21.84 -17.57
CA HIS A 10 10.23 21.48 -17.76
C HIS A 10 10.10 19.98 -17.65
N ALA A 11 9.15 19.50 -16.81
CA ALA A 11 8.66 18.14 -16.89
C ALA A 11 8.29 17.86 -18.35
N ALA A 12 8.61 16.64 -18.84
CA ALA A 12 8.34 16.27 -20.23
C ALA A 12 6.87 16.52 -20.57
N ASP A 13 6.64 17.29 -21.63
CA ASP A 13 5.31 17.57 -22.14
C ASP A 13 4.65 16.32 -22.72
N TRP A 14 3.35 16.41 -22.98
CA TRP A 14 2.60 15.35 -23.62
C TRP A 14 2.81 15.39 -25.13
N PRO A 15 2.82 14.23 -25.85
CA PRO A 15 2.55 12.88 -25.33
C PRO A 15 3.68 12.30 -24.47
N ARG A 16 3.33 11.32 -23.62
CA ARG A 16 4.28 10.58 -22.80
C ARG A 16 4.21 9.10 -23.11
N GLN A 17 5.34 8.41 -23.02
CA GLN A 17 5.40 6.97 -23.12
C GLN A 17 5.53 6.34 -21.75
N VAL A 18 4.72 5.30 -21.50
CA VAL A 18 4.73 4.52 -20.26
C VAL A 18 4.86 3.05 -20.62
N THR A 19 5.80 2.36 -19.97
CA THR A 19 6.02 0.93 -20.19
C THR A 19 5.50 0.13 -19.01
N ASP A 20 4.72 -0.90 -19.29
CA ASP A 20 4.25 -1.89 -18.33
C ASP A 20 4.48 -3.31 -18.85
N SER A 21 3.91 -4.33 -18.22
CA SER A 21 4.05 -5.73 -18.64
C SER A 21 3.44 -6.05 -20.02
N ARG A 22 2.60 -5.17 -20.56
CA ARG A 22 1.99 -5.30 -21.88
C ARG A 22 2.73 -4.52 -22.98
N GLY A 23 3.80 -3.83 -22.63
CA GLY A 23 4.63 -3.08 -23.56
C GLY A 23 4.62 -1.59 -23.31
N THR A 24 4.97 -0.82 -24.34
CA THR A 24 5.01 0.64 -24.28
C THR A 24 3.69 1.24 -24.75
N HIS A 25 3.11 2.10 -23.92
CA HIS A 25 1.86 2.84 -24.20
C HIS A 25 2.17 4.31 -24.39
N THR A 26 1.50 4.95 -25.31
CA THR A 26 1.59 6.39 -25.50
C THR A 26 0.33 7.06 -24.92
N LEU A 27 0.52 7.95 -23.96
CA LEU A 27 -0.54 8.81 -23.44
C LEU A 27 -0.45 10.14 -24.20
N GLU A 28 -1.43 10.40 -25.05
CA GLU A 28 -1.42 11.57 -25.95
C GLU A 28 -1.56 12.88 -25.20
N GLN A 29 -2.32 12.86 -24.09
CA GLN A 29 -2.62 14.05 -23.30
C GLN A 29 -2.53 13.74 -21.81
N LYS A 30 -2.32 14.78 -21.01
CA LYS A 30 -2.40 14.67 -19.55
C LYS A 30 -3.81 14.17 -19.18
N PRO A 31 -3.90 13.06 -18.41
CA PRO A 31 -5.19 12.51 -18.01
C PRO A 31 -6.04 13.52 -17.24
N GLN A 32 -7.32 13.57 -17.54
CA GLN A 32 -8.32 14.44 -16.89
C GLN A 32 -9.39 13.63 -16.14
N ARG A 33 -9.58 12.36 -16.48
CA ARG A 33 -10.61 11.49 -15.91
C ARG A 33 -10.01 10.10 -15.68
N ILE A 34 -9.42 9.91 -14.52
CA ILE A 34 -8.74 8.66 -14.17
C ILE A 34 -9.69 7.76 -13.39
N VAL A 35 -9.78 6.51 -13.80
CA VAL A 35 -10.43 5.45 -13.05
C VAL A 35 -9.36 4.54 -12.45
N SER A 36 -9.41 4.37 -11.13
CA SER A 36 -8.58 3.41 -10.40
C SER A 36 -9.42 2.18 -10.07
N THR A 37 -9.11 1.06 -10.68
CA THR A 37 -9.81 -0.20 -10.39
C THR A 37 -9.35 -0.83 -9.07
N SER A 38 -8.19 -0.43 -8.59
CA SER A 38 -7.58 -0.95 -7.36
C SER A 38 -7.65 0.08 -6.25
N VAL A 39 -8.33 -0.27 -5.17
CA VAL A 39 -8.39 0.56 -3.96
C VAL A 39 -6.99 0.82 -3.37
N THR A 40 -6.04 -0.07 -3.64
CA THR A 40 -4.64 0.08 -3.21
C THR A 40 -3.92 1.22 -3.93
N LEU A 41 -4.25 1.49 -5.20
CA LEU A 41 -3.63 2.57 -5.98
C LEU A 41 -4.29 3.93 -5.71
N THR A 42 -5.55 3.94 -5.32
CA THR A 42 -6.37 5.14 -5.23
C THR A 42 -5.82 6.17 -4.25
N GLY A 43 -5.34 5.73 -3.09
CA GLY A 43 -4.77 6.64 -2.09
C GLY A 43 -3.58 7.43 -2.61
N SER A 44 -2.71 6.80 -3.38
CA SER A 44 -1.56 7.46 -4.01
C SER A 44 -1.98 8.50 -5.05
N LEU A 45 -3.02 8.21 -5.84
CA LEU A 45 -3.57 9.18 -6.79
C LEU A 45 -4.18 10.39 -6.09
N LEU A 46 -4.90 10.17 -5.01
CA LEU A 46 -5.46 11.26 -4.19
C LEU A 46 -4.36 12.13 -3.58
N ALA A 47 -3.29 11.52 -3.10
CA ALA A 47 -2.19 12.22 -2.44
C ALA A 47 -1.46 13.21 -3.36
N ILE A 48 -1.44 12.94 -4.66
CA ILE A 48 -0.77 13.81 -5.66
C ILE A 48 -1.75 14.69 -6.43
N ASP A 49 -2.99 14.79 -5.98
CA ASP A 49 -4.05 15.57 -6.63
C ASP A 49 -4.29 15.19 -8.10
N ALA A 50 -4.05 13.92 -8.44
CA ALA A 50 -4.41 13.40 -9.76
C ALA A 50 -5.94 13.38 -9.90
N PRO A 51 -6.48 13.61 -11.12
CA PRO A 51 -7.93 13.69 -11.33
C PRO A 51 -8.59 12.30 -11.35
N VAL A 52 -8.46 11.55 -10.26
CA VAL A 52 -9.15 10.28 -10.06
C VAL A 52 -10.60 10.55 -9.71
N ILE A 53 -11.52 10.05 -10.54
CA ILE A 53 -12.95 10.32 -10.42
C ILE A 53 -13.72 9.17 -9.80
N ALA A 54 -13.20 7.95 -9.90
CA ALA A 54 -13.87 6.76 -9.42
C ALA A 54 -12.85 5.69 -9.05
N SER A 55 -13.22 4.84 -8.10
CA SER A 55 -12.38 3.78 -7.57
C SER A 55 -13.16 2.52 -7.30
N GLY A 56 -12.52 1.37 -7.52
CA GLY A 56 -12.96 0.12 -6.92
C GLY A 56 -12.95 0.22 -5.40
N ALA A 57 -13.71 -0.64 -4.74
CA ALA A 57 -13.84 -0.64 -3.29
C ALA A 57 -13.71 -2.05 -2.72
N THR A 58 -13.28 -2.14 -1.47
CA THR A 58 -13.34 -3.35 -0.67
C THR A 58 -14.69 -3.45 0.06
N THR A 59 -14.87 -4.47 0.89
CA THR A 59 -16.10 -4.65 1.67
C THR A 59 -16.34 -3.44 2.57
N PRO A 60 -17.53 -2.80 2.47
CA PRO A 60 -17.87 -1.67 3.34
C PRO A 60 -17.96 -2.06 4.81
N ASN A 61 -17.66 -1.11 5.68
CA ASN A 61 -17.83 -1.22 7.13
C ASN A 61 -17.11 -2.42 7.75
N ASN A 62 -16.00 -2.81 7.16
CA ASN A 62 -15.14 -3.82 7.78
C ASN A 62 -13.94 -3.15 8.49
N ARG A 63 -12.97 -3.96 8.89
CA ARG A 63 -11.79 -3.48 9.62
C ARG A 63 -11.05 -2.37 8.86
N ILE A 64 -10.85 -2.51 7.55
CA ILE A 64 -10.04 -1.60 6.74
C ILE A 64 -10.86 -0.66 5.86
N GLY A 65 -12.13 -0.98 5.59
CA GLY A 65 -13.01 -0.23 4.71
C GLY A 65 -14.01 0.64 5.46
N ASP A 66 -14.24 1.85 4.95
CA ASP A 66 -15.26 2.77 5.45
C ASP A 66 -16.67 2.35 4.99
N ALA A 67 -17.66 3.24 5.16
CA ALA A 67 -19.04 2.98 4.72
C ALA A 67 -19.19 2.77 3.21
N GLN A 68 -18.25 3.27 2.41
CA GLN A 68 -18.21 3.07 0.96
C GLN A 68 -17.36 1.87 0.55
N GLY A 69 -16.56 1.32 1.45
CA GLY A 69 -15.53 0.34 1.13
C GLY A 69 -14.22 0.96 0.66
N PHE A 70 -14.03 2.25 0.87
CA PHE A 70 -12.76 2.93 0.65
C PHE A 70 -11.86 2.76 1.87
N LEU A 71 -10.55 2.78 1.68
CA LEU A 71 -9.62 2.59 2.78
C LEU A 71 -9.69 3.78 3.77
N ARG A 72 -9.63 3.46 5.05
CA ARG A 72 -9.92 4.45 6.11
C ARG A 72 -8.92 5.60 6.15
N GLN A 73 -7.66 5.38 5.78
CA GLN A 73 -6.63 6.42 5.82
C GLN A 73 -6.88 7.58 4.87
N TRP A 74 -7.64 7.38 3.79
CA TRP A 74 -7.98 8.45 2.86
C TRP A 74 -9.50 8.66 2.66
N SER A 75 -10.30 8.10 3.56
CA SER A 75 -11.76 8.17 3.51
C SER A 75 -12.29 9.62 3.44
N GLU A 76 -11.78 10.51 4.27
CA GLU A 76 -12.21 11.92 4.28
C GLU A 76 -11.83 12.65 2.98
N VAL A 77 -10.64 12.38 2.45
CA VAL A 77 -10.21 12.96 1.18
C VAL A 77 -11.11 12.50 0.03
N ALA A 78 -11.51 11.23 0.02
CA ALA A 78 -12.44 10.70 -0.96
C ALA A 78 -13.80 11.41 -0.91
N LYS A 79 -14.32 11.69 0.28
CA LYS A 79 -15.57 12.45 0.47
C LYS A 79 -15.44 13.87 -0.05
N GLU A 80 -14.38 14.57 0.31
CA GLU A 80 -14.13 15.95 -0.12
C GLU A 80 -14.06 16.05 -1.64
N ARG A 81 -13.46 15.07 -2.29
CA ARG A 81 -13.30 15.02 -3.75
C ARG A 81 -14.47 14.36 -4.47
N LYS A 82 -15.48 13.91 -3.73
CA LYS A 82 -16.67 13.25 -4.29
C LYS A 82 -16.30 12.06 -5.17
N LEU A 83 -15.37 11.25 -4.71
CA LEU A 83 -14.91 10.04 -5.40
C LEU A 83 -16.08 9.06 -5.54
N SER A 84 -16.36 8.60 -6.76
CA SER A 84 -17.40 7.62 -7.02
C SER A 84 -16.90 6.21 -6.77
N ARG A 85 -17.76 5.37 -6.19
CA ARG A 85 -17.48 3.94 -6.06
C ARG A 85 -17.91 3.22 -7.33
N LEU A 86 -16.97 2.48 -7.94
CA LEU A 86 -17.25 1.70 -9.16
C LEU A 86 -18.02 0.42 -8.85
N TYR A 87 -17.50 -0.38 -7.90
CA TYR A 87 -18.01 -1.68 -7.52
C TYR A 87 -17.38 -2.07 -6.18
N ILE A 88 -17.95 -3.10 -5.56
CA ILE A 88 -17.41 -3.69 -4.33
C ILE A 88 -16.81 -5.04 -4.67
N GLY A 89 -15.50 -5.20 -4.48
CA GLY A 89 -14.79 -6.46 -4.72
C GLY A 89 -14.63 -6.79 -6.19
N GLU A 90 -15.59 -7.49 -6.76
CA GLU A 90 -15.49 -8.01 -8.13
C GLU A 90 -15.52 -6.89 -9.18
N PRO A 91 -14.50 -6.81 -10.07
CA PRO A 91 -14.44 -5.78 -11.10
C PRO A 91 -15.56 -5.87 -12.14
N SER A 92 -16.02 -4.70 -12.60
CA SER A 92 -17.04 -4.56 -13.65
C SER A 92 -16.57 -3.58 -14.71
N ALA A 93 -16.38 -4.06 -15.93
CA ALA A 93 -16.00 -3.22 -17.07
C ALA A 93 -17.11 -2.23 -17.41
N GLU A 94 -18.38 -2.59 -17.23
CA GLU A 94 -19.53 -1.70 -17.46
C GLU A 94 -19.51 -0.50 -16.52
N ALA A 95 -19.22 -0.72 -15.24
CA ALA A 95 -19.10 0.35 -14.26
C ALA A 95 -17.97 1.32 -14.61
N VAL A 96 -16.85 0.80 -15.12
CA VAL A 96 -15.72 1.62 -15.58
C VAL A 96 -16.13 2.45 -16.80
N ALA A 97 -16.75 1.82 -17.81
CA ALA A 97 -17.19 2.49 -19.02
C ALA A 97 -18.17 3.64 -18.74
N ALA A 98 -19.07 3.47 -17.77
CA ALA A 98 -20.03 4.47 -17.35
C ALA A 98 -19.38 5.77 -16.85
N GLN A 99 -18.16 5.71 -16.37
CA GLN A 99 -17.40 6.87 -15.88
C GLN A 99 -16.76 7.69 -17.01
N MET A 100 -16.74 7.18 -18.23
CA MET A 100 -16.10 7.82 -19.39
C MET A 100 -14.63 8.25 -19.08
N PRO A 101 -13.78 7.32 -18.66
CA PRO A 101 -12.40 7.64 -18.32
C PRO A 101 -11.55 7.92 -19.56
N ASP A 102 -10.48 8.69 -19.37
CA ASP A 102 -9.40 8.82 -20.36
C ASP A 102 -8.14 8.07 -19.96
N LEU A 103 -8.11 7.52 -18.76
CA LEU A 103 -7.06 6.62 -18.27
C LEU A 103 -7.65 5.64 -17.27
N ILE A 104 -7.30 4.37 -17.43
CA ILE A 104 -7.67 3.30 -16.49
C ILE A 104 -6.40 2.72 -15.91
N LEU A 105 -6.35 2.64 -14.57
CA LEU A 105 -5.24 2.00 -13.87
C LEU A 105 -5.72 0.71 -13.21
N ILE A 106 -4.98 -0.37 -13.45
CA ILE A 106 -5.24 -1.66 -12.83
C ILE A 106 -4.00 -2.13 -12.07
N SER A 107 -4.19 -2.85 -10.98
CA SER A 107 -3.06 -3.45 -10.26
C SER A 107 -2.65 -4.77 -10.89
N ALA A 108 -1.34 -5.04 -10.90
CA ALA A 108 -0.79 -6.29 -11.43
C ALA A 108 -1.15 -7.49 -10.55
N THR A 109 -1.27 -7.29 -9.24
CA THR A 109 -1.52 -8.31 -8.23
C THR A 109 -2.53 -7.84 -7.20
N GLY A 110 -2.91 -8.72 -6.31
CA GLY A 110 -3.83 -8.45 -5.22
C GLY A 110 -5.23 -8.97 -5.48
N GLY A 111 -6.00 -9.11 -4.40
CA GLY A 111 -7.40 -9.57 -4.47
C GLY A 111 -8.33 -8.58 -5.18
N ASP A 112 -7.89 -7.33 -5.29
CA ASP A 112 -8.60 -6.24 -5.98
C ASP A 112 -8.17 -6.04 -7.44
N SER A 113 -7.33 -6.92 -7.99
CA SER A 113 -6.83 -6.77 -9.35
C SER A 113 -7.92 -7.00 -10.40
N ALA A 114 -8.02 -6.08 -11.34
CA ALA A 114 -8.90 -6.19 -12.51
C ALA A 114 -8.16 -6.73 -13.75
N LEU A 115 -7.02 -7.39 -13.57
CA LEU A 115 -6.17 -7.85 -14.67
C LEU A 115 -6.90 -8.78 -15.64
N ALA A 116 -7.84 -9.60 -15.14
CA ALA A 116 -8.65 -10.49 -15.98
C ALA A 116 -9.54 -9.73 -16.98
N LEU A 117 -9.83 -8.45 -16.73
CA LEU A 117 -10.63 -7.60 -17.61
C LEU A 117 -9.78 -6.70 -18.53
N TYR A 118 -8.46 -6.91 -18.57
CA TYR A 118 -7.55 -6.01 -19.29
C TYR A 118 -8.00 -5.73 -20.73
N ASP A 119 -8.34 -6.78 -21.51
CA ASP A 119 -8.73 -6.62 -22.91
C ASP A 119 -10.00 -5.79 -23.05
N GLN A 120 -11.01 -6.03 -22.19
CA GLN A 120 -12.24 -5.25 -22.18
C GLN A 120 -12.00 -3.79 -21.81
N LEU A 121 -11.21 -3.57 -20.75
CA LEU A 121 -10.90 -2.22 -20.27
C LEU A 121 -10.12 -1.42 -21.32
N SER A 122 -9.21 -2.07 -22.04
CA SER A 122 -8.40 -1.44 -23.09
C SER A 122 -9.23 -0.94 -24.27
N THR A 123 -10.43 -1.45 -24.48
CA THR A 123 -11.36 -0.94 -25.50
C THR A 123 -12.05 0.35 -25.06
N ILE A 124 -12.07 0.64 -23.77
CA ILE A 124 -12.73 1.83 -23.20
C ILE A 124 -11.79 3.03 -23.24
N ALA A 125 -10.56 2.86 -22.75
CA ALA A 125 -9.56 3.92 -22.63
C ALA A 125 -8.16 3.28 -22.48
N PRO A 126 -7.07 4.06 -22.63
CA PRO A 126 -5.74 3.59 -22.28
C PRO A 126 -5.72 2.97 -20.89
N THR A 127 -5.21 1.74 -20.80
CA THR A 127 -5.20 0.95 -19.57
C THR A 127 -3.78 0.57 -19.24
N LEU A 128 -3.32 0.91 -18.03
CA LEU A 128 -1.97 0.65 -17.55
C LEU A 128 -2.00 -0.31 -16.38
N ILE A 129 -1.07 -1.25 -16.38
CA ILE A 129 -0.86 -2.22 -15.31
C ILE A 129 0.21 -1.69 -14.36
N ILE A 130 -0.17 -1.49 -13.11
CA ILE A 130 0.71 -0.96 -12.07
C ILE A 130 1.01 -2.05 -11.05
N ASN A 131 2.29 -2.34 -10.84
CA ASN A 131 2.70 -3.26 -9.79
C ASN A 131 3.11 -2.49 -8.53
N TYR A 132 2.50 -2.83 -7.39
CA TYR A 132 2.79 -2.19 -6.11
C TYR A 132 3.50 -3.12 -5.12
N ASP A 133 3.63 -4.41 -5.42
CA ASP A 133 4.02 -5.41 -4.42
C ASP A 133 5.55 -5.56 -4.22
N ASP A 134 6.35 -4.86 -5.02
CA ASP A 134 7.80 -4.96 -5.03
C ASP A 134 8.52 -3.61 -4.85
N LYS A 135 7.83 -2.61 -4.35
CA LYS A 135 8.39 -1.25 -4.25
C LYS A 135 7.86 -0.50 -3.03
N SER A 136 8.58 0.56 -2.67
CA SER A 136 8.14 1.48 -1.63
C SER A 136 6.93 2.29 -2.09
N TRP A 137 6.19 2.84 -1.11
CA TRP A 137 5.08 3.73 -1.45
C TRP A 137 5.59 4.99 -2.18
N GLN A 138 6.81 5.44 -1.88
CA GLN A 138 7.43 6.58 -2.56
C GLN A 138 7.71 6.29 -4.03
N SER A 139 8.24 5.11 -4.35
CA SER A 139 8.48 4.71 -5.73
C SER A 139 7.19 4.61 -6.52
N LEU A 140 6.13 4.04 -5.91
CA LEU A 140 4.82 3.98 -6.51
C LEU A 140 4.26 5.39 -6.77
N LEU A 141 4.37 6.28 -5.78
CA LEU A 141 3.91 7.66 -5.89
C LEU A 141 4.62 8.40 -7.02
N THR A 142 5.94 8.23 -7.13
CA THR A 142 6.75 8.82 -8.20
C THR A 142 6.30 8.31 -9.57
N GLN A 143 6.09 7.01 -9.72
CA GLN A 143 5.60 6.41 -10.96
C GLN A 143 4.23 6.98 -11.35
N LEU A 144 3.30 7.05 -10.42
CA LEU A 144 1.97 7.60 -10.67
C LEU A 144 2.02 9.10 -10.97
N GLY A 145 2.95 9.83 -10.37
CA GLY A 145 3.19 11.23 -10.68
C GLY A 145 3.61 11.42 -12.14
N GLU A 146 4.52 10.60 -12.63
CA GLU A 146 4.97 10.65 -14.03
C GLU A 146 3.84 10.32 -15.00
N ILE A 147 3.05 9.29 -14.70
CA ILE A 147 1.91 8.86 -15.53
C ILE A 147 0.83 9.95 -15.60
N THR A 148 0.60 10.67 -14.54
CA THR A 148 -0.52 11.61 -14.41
C THR A 148 -0.10 13.08 -14.58
N GLY A 149 1.19 13.36 -14.77
CA GLY A 149 1.70 14.72 -14.86
C GLY A 149 1.73 15.45 -13.52
N GLN A 150 1.83 14.73 -12.41
CA GLN A 150 1.83 15.25 -11.04
C GLN A 150 3.15 15.02 -10.32
N GLU A 151 4.27 15.12 -11.05
CA GLU A 151 5.62 14.87 -10.52
C GLU A 151 5.96 15.79 -9.34
N GLN A 152 5.57 17.08 -9.43
CA GLN A 152 5.86 18.04 -8.38
C GLN A 152 5.13 17.72 -7.09
N GLN A 153 3.87 17.32 -7.19
CA GLN A 153 3.07 16.90 -6.03
C GLN A 153 3.65 15.64 -5.39
N ALA A 154 4.06 14.66 -6.20
CA ALA A 154 4.69 13.46 -5.70
C ALA A 154 5.99 13.78 -4.95
N ALA A 155 6.86 14.61 -5.52
CA ALA A 155 8.10 15.04 -4.87
C ALA A 155 7.84 15.80 -3.56
N ALA A 156 6.82 16.67 -3.53
CA ALA A 156 6.47 17.42 -2.33
C ALA A 156 5.99 16.52 -1.19
N ARG A 157 5.16 15.49 -1.50
CA ARG A 157 4.69 14.52 -0.50
C ARG A 157 5.83 13.68 0.06
N ILE A 158 6.73 13.24 -0.80
CA ILE A 158 7.90 12.46 -0.39
C ILE A 158 8.83 13.30 0.50
N ALA A 159 9.09 14.56 0.14
CA ALA A 159 9.92 15.45 0.94
C ALA A 159 9.31 15.71 2.33
N GLU A 160 8.00 15.92 2.40
CA GLU A 160 7.28 16.08 3.67
C GLU A 160 7.42 14.84 4.56
N PHE A 161 7.24 13.65 3.99
CA PHE A 161 7.43 12.40 4.70
C PHE A 161 8.88 12.24 5.19
N ASP A 162 9.87 12.48 4.34
CA ASP A 162 11.29 12.35 4.69
C ASP A 162 11.66 13.24 5.87
N LYS A 163 11.13 14.45 5.93
CA LYS A 163 11.34 15.37 7.04
C LYS A 163 10.79 14.77 8.35
N GLN A 164 9.58 14.23 8.32
CA GLN A 164 8.97 13.59 9.48
C GLN A 164 9.71 12.30 9.86
N LEU A 165 10.12 11.51 8.89
CA LEU A 165 10.90 10.29 9.11
C LEU A 165 12.19 10.59 9.88
N GLN A 166 12.94 11.60 9.47
CA GLN A 166 14.19 11.95 10.16
C GLN A 166 13.93 12.43 11.59
N ALA A 167 12.88 13.21 11.81
CA ALA A 167 12.50 13.65 13.14
C ALA A 167 12.13 12.46 14.06
N VAL A 168 11.38 11.49 13.54
CA VAL A 168 11.01 10.29 14.29
C VAL A 168 12.23 9.42 14.60
N LYS A 169 13.10 9.19 13.63
CA LYS A 169 14.33 8.39 13.81
C LYS A 169 15.23 8.96 14.92
N GLN A 170 15.32 10.26 15.05
CA GLN A 170 16.13 10.90 16.10
C GLN A 170 15.50 10.79 17.49
N ARG A 171 14.20 10.58 17.57
CA ARG A 171 13.44 10.63 18.82
C ARG A 171 13.16 9.26 19.43
N ILE A 172 12.95 8.23 18.59
CA ILE A 172 12.54 6.90 19.06
C ILE A 172 13.75 6.06 19.47
N THR A 173 13.48 5.13 20.41
CA THR A 173 14.39 4.05 20.77
C THR A 173 13.78 2.74 20.27
N LEU A 174 14.48 2.06 19.36
CA LEU A 174 13.95 0.84 18.76
C LEU A 174 13.85 -0.29 19.80
N PRO A 175 12.81 -1.13 19.73
CA PRO A 175 12.73 -2.34 20.53
C PRO A 175 13.80 -3.35 20.11
N PRO A 176 13.98 -4.47 20.85
CA PRO A 176 14.88 -5.55 20.44
C PRO A 176 14.61 -6.02 19.00
N GLN A 177 15.68 -6.27 18.26
CA GLN A 177 15.66 -6.68 16.87
C GLN A 177 16.02 -8.17 16.73
N PRO A 178 15.66 -8.86 15.65
CA PRO A 178 14.80 -8.41 14.56
C PRO A 178 13.31 -8.41 14.94
N VAL A 179 12.49 -7.83 14.08
CA VAL A 179 11.03 -7.73 14.29
C VAL A 179 10.26 -8.43 13.18
N SER A 180 9.01 -8.82 13.47
CA SER A 180 8.08 -9.34 12.46
C SER A 180 6.98 -8.32 12.22
N ALA A 181 6.70 -8.02 10.94
CA ALA A 181 5.63 -7.15 10.50
C ALA A 181 4.57 -7.99 9.77
N LEU A 182 3.31 -7.90 10.18
CA LEU A 182 2.29 -8.84 9.71
C LEU A 182 0.88 -8.25 9.76
N VAL A 183 -0.03 -8.92 9.06
CA VAL A 183 -1.47 -8.80 9.27
C VAL A 183 -1.94 -10.11 9.91
N TYR A 184 -2.52 -10.04 11.11
CA TYR A 184 -2.99 -11.21 11.85
C TYR A 184 -4.48 -11.38 11.68
N THR A 185 -4.92 -12.62 11.35
CA THR A 185 -6.32 -12.99 11.24
C THR A 185 -6.64 -13.99 12.35
N ALA A 186 -7.20 -13.49 13.45
CA ALA A 186 -7.48 -14.30 14.64
C ALA A 186 -8.44 -15.47 14.36
N ALA A 187 -9.51 -15.23 13.61
CA ALA A 187 -10.51 -16.24 13.30
C ALA A 187 -9.95 -17.44 12.52
N ALA A 188 -8.97 -17.20 11.65
CA ALA A 188 -8.33 -18.24 10.85
C ALA A 188 -7.03 -18.77 11.46
N HIS A 189 -6.58 -18.24 12.60
CA HIS A 189 -5.27 -18.54 13.19
C HIS A 189 -4.15 -18.47 12.16
N SER A 190 -4.14 -17.39 11.37
CA SER A 190 -3.21 -17.19 10.25
C SER A 190 -2.66 -15.77 10.25
N ALA A 191 -1.57 -15.59 9.53
CA ALA A 191 -0.96 -14.29 9.32
C ALA A 191 -0.44 -14.15 7.90
N ASN A 192 -0.44 -12.92 7.40
CA ASN A 192 0.31 -12.53 6.23
C ASN A 192 1.52 -11.72 6.70
N LEU A 193 2.71 -12.25 6.47
CA LEU A 193 3.96 -11.61 6.86
C LEU A 193 4.41 -10.66 5.76
N TRP A 194 4.72 -9.42 6.11
CA TRP A 194 5.28 -8.47 5.15
C TRP A 194 6.75 -8.77 4.92
N THR A 195 7.15 -8.82 3.66
CA THR A 195 8.53 -9.06 3.24
C THR A 195 9.35 -7.76 3.20
N PRO A 196 10.70 -7.84 3.13
CA PRO A 196 11.52 -6.66 2.89
C PRO A 196 11.24 -5.94 1.55
N GLU A 197 10.66 -6.63 0.56
CA GLU A 197 10.28 -6.03 -0.72
C GLU A 197 8.98 -5.24 -0.65
N SER A 198 8.15 -5.51 0.35
CA SER A 198 6.87 -4.82 0.54
C SER A 198 7.07 -3.35 0.91
N ALA A 199 6.06 -2.53 0.62
CA ALA A 199 6.05 -1.13 1.07
C ALA A 199 6.15 -1.05 2.60
N GLN A 200 5.48 -1.94 3.32
CA GLN A 200 5.50 -2.03 4.78
C GLN A 200 6.91 -2.40 5.29
N GLY A 201 7.53 -3.41 4.70
CA GLY A 201 8.90 -3.81 5.07
C GLY A 201 9.91 -2.72 4.80
N LYS A 202 9.81 -2.04 3.65
CA LYS A 202 10.70 -0.93 3.30
C LYS A 202 10.55 0.25 4.26
N LEU A 203 9.33 0.57 4.69
CA LEU A 203 9.11 1.62 5.68
C LEU A 203 9.75 1.25 7.02
N MET A 204 9.57 0.03 7.48
CA MET A 204 10.20 -0.44 8.73
C MET A 204 11.73 -0.34 8.65
N GLU A 205 12.33 -0.74 7.54
CA GLU A 205 13.78 -0.61 7.33
C GLU A 205 14.25 0.85 7.28
N GLN A 206 13.48 1.73 6.66
CA GLN A 206 13.77 3.18 6.63
C GLN A 206 13.83 3.77 8.04
N LEU A 207 13.03 3.25 8.97
CA LEU A 207 13.04 3.63 10.38
C LEU A 207 14.16 2.99 11.19
N GLY A 208 14.89 2.05 10.62
CA GLY A 208 15.99 1.35 11.28
C GLY A 208 15.65 -0.02 11.82
N PHE A 209 14.42 -0.51 11.62
CA PHE A 209 14.06 -1.88 12.00
C PHE A 209 14.70 -2.90 11.07
N THR A 210 15.02 -4.06 11.62
CA THR A 210 15.47 -5.24 10.86
C THR A 210 14.35 -6.27 10.89
N LEU A 211 13.89 -6.72 9.72
CA LEU A 211 12.88 -7.77 9.64
C LEU A 211 13.49 -9.14 9.91
N ALA A 212 12.77 -9.95 10.67
CA ALA A 212 13.20 -11.31 10.99
C ALA A 212 13.25 -12.18 9.73
N THR A 213 14.28 -13.02 9.66
CA THR A 213 14.44 -13.99 8.57
C THR A 213 13.65 -15.26 8.90
N LEU A 214 12.90 -15.77 7.94
CA LEU A 214 12.16 -17.02 8.11
C LEU A 214 13.09 -18.22 8.13
N PRO A 215 12.76 -19.28 8.92
CA PRO A 215 13.45 -20.56 8.82
C PRO A 215 13.40 -21.12 7.40
N ALA A 216 14.52 -21.66 6.91
CA ALA A 216 14.65 -22.15 5.53
C ALA A 216 13.72 -23.34 5.21
N ASN A 217 13.31 -24.11 6.23
CA ASN A 217 12.45 -25.29 6.09
C ASN A 217 10.96 -24.95 6.21
N LEU A 218 10.59 -23.68 6.29
CA LEU A 218 9.20 -23.30 6.44
C LEU A 218 8.45 -23.44 5.10
N HIS A 219 7.36 -24.19 5.09
CA HIS A 219 6.49 -24.32 3.93
C HIS A 219 5.39 -23.25 3.99
N THR A 220 5.36 -22.37 3.00
CA THR A 220 4.38 -21.28 2.93
C THR A 220 3.32 -21.56 1.88
N SER A 221 2.09 -21.10 2.13
CA SER A 221 1.01 -21.18 1.15
C SER A 221 1.21 -20.15 0.03
N GLN A 222 0.81 -20.52 -1.20
CA GLN A 222 0.78 -19.61 -2.35
C GLN A 222 -0.65 -19.41 -2.86
N SER A 223 -1.66 -19.53 -2.01
CA SER A 223 -3.07 -19.43 -2.39
C SER A 223 -3.44 -18.05 -2.98
N GLN A 224 -2.63 -17.01 -2.71
CA GLN A 224 -2.81 -15.68 -3.29
C GLN A 224 -1.92 -15.44 -4.52
N GLY A 225 -1.34 -16.50 -5.11
CA GLY A 225 -0.45 -16.43 -6.25
C GLY A 225 0.98 -16.04 -5.89
N LYS A 226 1.79 -15.75 -6.90
CA LYS A 226 3.16 -15.26 -6.70
C LYS A 226 3.13 -13.77 -6.35
N ARG A 227 3.40 -13.46 -5.09
CA ARG A 227 3.51 -12.10 -4.58
C ARG A 227 4.89 -11.87 -4.01
N HIS A 228 5.36 -10.62 -4.11
CA HIS A 228 6.65 -10.20 -3.56
C HIS A 228 6.50 -9.61 -2.15
N ASP A 229 5.30 -9.14 -1.80
CA ASP A 229 5.05 -8.35 -0.59
C ASP A 229 4.65 -9.16 0.63
N ILE A 230 4.06 -10.34 0.46
CA ILE A 230 3.56 -11.14 1.58
C ILE A 230 3.99 -12.60 1.52
N ILE A 231 4.10 -13.20 2.72
CA ILE A 231 4.25 -14.64 2.92
C ILE A 231 3.12 -15.09 3.82
N GLN A 232 2.32 -16.06 3.36
CA GLN A 232 1.19 -16.58 4.14
C GLN A 232 1.67 -17.62 5.15
N LEU A 233 1.27 -17.43 6.41
CA LEU A 233 1.55 -18.35 7.51
C LEU A 233 0.23 -18.85 8.08
N GLY A 234 0.12 -20.16 8.28
CA GLY A 234 -1.05 -20.76 8.90
C GLY A 234 -0.71 -22.08 9.56
N GLY A 235 -1.60 -22.55 10.42
CA GLY A 235 -1.45 -23.84 11.11
C GLY A 235 -0.12 -23.95 11.85
N GLU A 236 0.63 -24.97 11.55
CA GLU A 236 1.91 -25.31 12.20
C GLU A 236 3.02 -24.26 11.92
N ASN A 237 2.91 -23.54 10.81
CA ASN A 237 3.92 -22.56 10.39
C ASN A 237 3.79 -21.21 11.08
N LEU A 238 2.66 -20.94 11.72
CA LEU A 238 2.37 -19.66 12.33
C LEU A 238 3.41 -19.30 13.40
N ALA A 239 3.59 -20.18 14.38
CA ALA A 239 4.54 -19.92 15.48
C ALA A 239 5.99 -19.85 14.98
N ALA A 240 6.38 -20.74 14.06
CA ALA A 240 7.73 -20.75 13.50
C ALA A 240 8.04 -19.50 12.68
N GLY A 241 7.04 -18.95 11.99
CA GLY A 241 7.18 -17.77 11.14
C GLY A 241 7.14 -16.44 11.89
N LEU A 242 6.55 -16.41 13.09
CA LEU A 242 6.46 -15.19 13.92
C LEU A 242 7.64 -15.14 14.90
N ASN A 243 8.85 -15.18 14.36
CA ASN A 243 10.09 -15.35 15.12
C ASN A 243 10.81 -14.05 15.49
N GLY A 244 10.21 -12.90 15.25
CA GLY A 244 10.74 -11.61 15.66
C GLY A 244 10.72 -11.42 17.18
N GLU A 245 11.62 -10.58 17.69
CA GLU A 245 11.65 -10.18 19.10
C GLU A 245 10.46 -9.27 19.46
N ALA A 246 9.86 -8.64 18.47
CA ALA A 246 8.64 -7.87 18.56
C ALA A 246 7.76 -8.17 17.35
N LEU A 247 6.42 -8.11 17.55
CA LEU A 247 5.43 -8.29 16.48
C LEU A 247 4.69 -6.97 16.25
N PHE A 248 4.69 -6.53 15.00
CA PHE A 248 3.98 -5.31 14.57
C PHE A 248 2.76 -5.70 13.73
N LEU A 249 1.56 -5.41 14.24
CA LEU A 249 0.30 -5.78 13.62
C LEU A 249 -0.22 -4.64 12.75
N PHE A 250 0.02 -4.74 11.45
CA PHE A 250 -0.59 -3.87 10.44
C PHE A 250 -2.06 -4.23 10.31
N ALA A 251 -2.90 -3.26 10.02
CA ALA A 251 -4.35 -3.41 9.96
C ALA A 251 -4.96 -3.98 11.25
N GLY A 252 -4.23 -3.92 12.35
CA GLY A 252 -4.61 -4.50 13.63
C GLY A 252 -4.93 -3.45 14.68
N ASP A 253 -5.90 -3.78 15.54
CA ASP A 253 -6.23 -3.01 16.73
C ASP A 253 -5.80 -3.75 18.01
N SER A 254 -6.15 -3.20 19.17
CA SER A 254 -5.81 -3.81 20.46
C SER A 254 -6.41 -5.20 20.65
N LYS A 255 -7.55 -5.48 20.03
CA LYS A 255 -8.20 -6.81 20.09
C LYS A 255 -7.37 -7.86 19.39
N ASP A 256 -6.68 -7.51 18.30
CA ASP A 256 -5.79 -8.42 17.59
C ASP A 256 -4.55 -8.75 18.42
N ALA A 257 -3.98 -7.76 19.09
CA ALA A 257 -2.89 -8.00 20.05
C ALA A 257 -3.34 -8.91 21.19
N ASP A 258 -4.51 -8.65 21.77
CA ASP A 258 -5.09 -9.49 22.82
C ASP A 258 -5.30 -10.93 22.33
N ALA A 259 -5.75 -11.12 21.09
CA ALA A 259 -5.93 -12.44 20.50
C ALA A 259 -4.59 -13.20 20.36
N ILE A 260 -3.51 -12.51 20.04
CA ILE A 260 -2.17 -13.13 20.00
C ILE A 260 -1.74 -13.55 21.40
N TYR A 261 -1.89 -12.68 22.41
CA TYR A 261 -1.57 -13.02 23.79
C TYR A 261 -2.39 -14.18 24.33
N ALA A 262 -3.65 -14.30 23.89
CA ALA A 262 -4.56 -15.37 24.31
C ALA A 262 -4.36 -16.69 23.54
N ASN A 263 -3.59 -16.70 22.45
CA ASN A 263 -3.38 -17.90 21.66
C ASN A 263 -2.30 -18.79 22.31
N PRO A 264 -2.68 -19.98 22.86
CA PRO A 264 -1.73 -20.83 23.55
C PRO A 264 -0.60 -21.37 22.65
N LEU A 265 -0.83 -21.45 21.33
CA LEU A 265 0.18 -21.88 20.37
C LEU A 265 1.29 -20.86 20.19
N LEU A 266 1.06 -19.60 20.58
CA LEU A 266 2.00 -18.51 20.47
C LEU A 266 2.60 -18.09 21.83
N ALA A 267 2.18 -18.72 22.93
CA ALA A 267 2.56 -18.30 24.27
C ALA A 267 4.08 -18.41 24.55
N HIS A 268 4.78 -19.26 23.84
CA HIS A 268 6.24 -19.46 23.99
C HIS A 268 7.09 -18.46 23.19
N LEU A 269 6.47 -17.67 22.29
CA LEU A 269 7.22 -16.71 21.48
C LEU A 269 7.84 -15.62 22.35
N PRO A 270 9.11 -15.22 22.10
CA PRO A 270 9.76 -14.15 22.87
C PRO A 270 8.97 -12.85 22.88
N ALA A 271 8.42 -12.45 21.75
CA ALA A 271 7.60 -11.23 21.65
C ALA A 271 6.34 -11.30 22.55
N VAL A 272 5.72 -12.48 22.64
CA VAL A 272 4.53 -12.69 23.49
C VAL A 272 4.90 -12.70 24.96
N GLN A 273 5.94 -13.43 25.34
CA GLN A 273 6.42 -13.49 26.74
C GLN A 273 6.86 -12.15 27.28
N ASN A 274 7.48 -11.34 26.42
CA ASN A 274 8.03 -10.03 26.79
C ASN A 274 7.04 -8.87 26.52
N LYS A 275 5.79 -9.16 26.16
CA LYS A 275 4.75 -8.14 25.89
C LYS A 275 5.11 -7.14 24.80
N ARG A 276 5.71 -7.65 23.70
CA ARG A 276 6.14 -6.83 22.56
C ARG A 276 5.29 -7.10 21.31
N VAL A 277 3.98 -7.04 21.48
CA VAL A 277 3.01 -7.13 20.37
C VAL A 277 2.34 -5.77 20.23
N TYR A 278 2.54 -5.11 19.11
CA TYR A 278 2.12 -3.72 18.89
C TYR A 278 1.11 -3.64 17.75
N ALA A 279 -0.09 -3.16 18.05
CA ALA A 279 -1.11 -2.89 17.05
C ALA A 279 -0.88 -1.50 16.43
N LEU A 280 -0.85 -1.43 15.10
CA LEU A 280 -0.54 -0.20 14.37
C LEU A 280 -1.78 0.52 13.83
N GLY A 281 -2.96 -0.08 14.02
CA GLY A 281 -4.24 0.52 13.62
C GLY A 281 -4.77 0.00 12.28
N THR A 282 -6.07 0.14 12.11
CA THR A 282 -6.81 -0.41 10.96
C THR A 282 -6.53 0.32 9.65
N GLU A 283 -5.90 1.49 9.69
CA GLU A 283 -5.58 2.32 8.51
C GLU A 283 -4.25 1.95 7.87
N THR A 284 -3.56 0.91 8.36
CA THR A 284 -2.19 0.58 7.94
C THR A 284 -2.10 -0.68 7.07
N PHE A 285 -3.23 -1.20 6.58
CA PHE A 285 -3.24 -2.38 5.71
C PHE A 285 -2.44 -2.14 4.44
N ARG A 286 -2.73 -1.07 3.73
CA ARG A 286 -1.99 -0.64 2.55
C ARG A 286 -1.27 0.66 2.83
N LEU A 287 -0.01 0.75 2.36
CA LEU A 287 0.76 1.97 2.51
C LEU A 287 0.61 2.87 1.29
N ASP A 288 0.24 4.09 1.60
CA ASP A 288 0.27 5.27 0.76
C ASP A 288 0.82 6.41 1.62
N TYR A 289 0.82 7.62 1.09
CA TYR A 289 1.25 8.80 1.84
C TYR A 289 0.48 8.94 3.17
N TYR A 290 -0.83 8.74 3.16
CA TYR A 290 -1.68 8.95 4.34
C TYR A 290 -1.37 7.95 5.45
N SER A 291 -1.33 6.67 5.13
CA SER A 291 -1.03 5.63 6.11
C SER A 291 0.43 5.64 6.56
N ALA A 292 1.37 6.01 5.68
CA ALA A 292 2.77 6.15 6.05
C ALA A 292 2.96 7.25 7.10
N MET A 293 2.30 8.40 6.94
CA MET A 293 2.34 9.47 7.93
C MET A 293 1.72 9.03 9.27
N LEU A 294 0.61 8.30 9.25
CA LEU A 294 0.00 7.74 10.46
C LEU A 294 0.94 6.76 11.17
N LEU A 295 1.64 5.92 10.41
CA LEU A 295 2.60 4.98 10.98
C LEU A 295 3.74 5.69 11.71
N LEU A 296 4.28 6.75 11.14
CA LEU A 296 5.30 7.54 11.82
C LEU A 296 4.82 8.06 13.17
N GLN A 297 3.59 8.58 13.23
CA GLN A 297 2.98 9.06 14.48
C GLN A 297 2.82 7.94 15.49
N ARG A 298 2.33 6.78 15.08
CA ARG A 298 2.08 5.64 15.97
C ARG A 298 3.36 5.03 16.50
N LEU A 299 4.35 4.82 15.64
CA LEU A 299 5.66 4.31 16.07
C LEU A 299 6.37 5.30 16.98
N SER A 300 6.23 6.60 16.72
CA SER A 300 6.75 7.65 17.59
C SER A 300 6.11 7.63 18.99
N ALA A 301 4.82 7.30 19.07
CA ALA A 301 4.12 7.20 20.36
C ALA A 301 4.49 5.92 21.13
N LEU A 302 4.88 4.84 20.43
CA LEU A 302 5.23 3.57 21.05
C LEU A 302 6.66 3.53 21.58
N PHE A 303 7.57 4.24 20.97
CA PHE A 303 9.02 4.16 21.22
C PHE A 303 9.68 5.51 21.41
#